data_0be5ecb6b5ca733d05498700fa0b1e8d
#
_entry.id   0be5ecb6b5ca733d05498700fa0b1e8d
#
_cell.length_a   1.000
_cell.length_b   1.000
_cell.length_c   1.000
_cell.angle_alpha   90.00
_cell.angle_beta   90.00
_cell.angle_gamma   90.00
#
_symmetry.space_group_name_H-M   'P 1'
#
loop_
_entity.id
_entity.type
_entity.pdbx_description
1 polymer ?
#
loop_
_entity_poly.entity_id
_entity_poly.type
_entity_poly.pdbx_seq_one_letter_code
_entity_poly.pdbx_strand_id
1 'polypeptide(L)'
;MQFIPEYEHWVRRLQARPRPARADHFVTQLQPVFAAGGVPGQLVWLAEVESTFNPRARSPAGARGLFQLMPATARELGLSTTLPDERTDPQKSAQAAAKMLRGLHARFGDWPLALAAYNAGPGRVQRTLTQHRAKSFAEIAHVLPLETRLYVPKVLAVLRVRSGLVLAGPGKS
;
A
#
# COMPACT_ATOMS: atom_id res chain seq x y z
N MET A 1 19.65 -3.01 -6.62
CA MET A 1 18.39 -3.25 -5.87
C MET A 1 18.63 -2.85 -4.43
N GLN A 2 17.81 -1.97 -3.89
CA GLN A 2 17.95 -1.50 -2.51
C GLN A 2 17.67 -2.66 -1.55
N PHE A 3 18.51 -2.85 -0.53
CA PHE A 3 18.26 -3.83 0.52
C PHE A 3 17.08 -3.38 1.38
N ILE A 4 16.01 -4.16 1.41
CA ILE A 4 14.85 -3.94 2.28
C ILE A 4 14.88 -5.00 3.37
N PRO A 5 15.06 -4.61 4.65
CA PRO A 5 15.03 -5.57 5.76
C PRO A 5 13.75 -6.41 5.75
N GLU A 6 13.83 -7.68 6.15
CA GLU A 6 12.70 -8.64 6.23
C GLU A 6 12.05 -9.05 4.90
N TYR A 7 12.43 -8.45 3.76
CA TYR A 7 11.79 -8.71 2.46
C TYR A 7 11.82 -10.20 2.06
N GLU A 8 13.00 -10.82 2.08
CA GLU A 8 13.15 -12.24 1.70
C GLU A 8 12.49 -13.20 2.70
N HIS A 9 12.39 -12.82 3.97
CA HIS A 9 11.60 -13.55 4.95
C HIS A 9 10.12 -13.60 4.55
N TRP A 10 9.55 -12.46 4.18
CA TRP A 10 8.16 -12.39 3.71
C TRP A 10 7.94 -13.12 2.39
N VAL A 11 8.88 -13.06 1.45
CA VAL A 11 8.79 -13.81 0.18
C VAL A 11 8.65 -15.30 0.45
N ARG A 12 9.54 -15.89 1.26
CA ARG A 12 9.47 -17.31 1.62
C ARG A 12 8.14 -17.67 2.31
N ARG A 13 7.70 -16.84 3.23
CA ARG A 13 6.43 -17.05 3.96
C ARG A 13 5.21 -17.06 3.03
N LEU A 14 5.17 -16.14 2.08
CA LEU A 14 4.06 -15.99 1.15
C LEU A 14 4.04 -17.07 0.07
N GLN A 15 5.20 -17.57 -0.37
CA GLN A 15 5.29 -18.70 -1.28
C GLN A 15 4.64 -19.97 -0.70
N ALA A 16 4.71 -20.15 0.62
CA ALA A 16 4.10 -21.28 1.32
C ALA A 16 2.59 -21.06 1.62
N ARG A 17 2.03 -19.89 1.33
CA ARG A 17 0.63 -19.58 1.63
C ARG A 17 -0.23 -19.53 0.37
N PRO A 18 -1.44 -20.11 0.39
CA PRO A 18 -2.38 -19.96 -0.71
C PRO A 18 -2.80 -18.49 -0.86
N ARG A 19 -3.32 -18.16 -2.04
CA ARG A 19 -3.98 -16.87 -2.27
C ARG A 19 -5.23 -16.77 -1.38
N PRO A 20 -5.57 -15.57 -0.88
CA PRO A 20 -6.86 -15.38 -0.22
C PRO A 20 -8.03 -15.77 -1.13
N ALA A 21 -9.07 -16.39 -0.58
CA ALA A 21 -10.18 -16.94 -1.34
C ALA A 21 -10.89 -15.92 -2.26
N ARG A 22 -10.91 -14.63 -1.86
CA ARG A 22 -11.56 -13.56 -2.64
C ARG A 22 -10.62 -12.82 -3.59
N ALA A 23 -9.32 -13.16 -3.58
CA ALA A 23 -8.31 -12.40 -4.32
C ALA A 23 -8.59 -12.38 -5.82
N ASP A 24 -8.82 -13.53 -6.44
CA ASP A 24 -8.99 -13.62 -7.89
C ASP A 24 -10.17 -12.78 -8.38
N HIS A 25 -11.29 -12.78 -7.64
CA HIS A 25 -12.45 -11.95 -7.95
C HIS A 25 -12.10 -10.45 -7.95
N PHE A 26 -11.52 -9.95 -6.87
CA PHE A 26 -11.21 -8.53 -6.76
C PHE A 26 -10.03 -8.08 -7.62
N VAL A 27 -9.02 -8.92 -7.78
CA VAL A 27 -7.87 -8.60 -8.67
C VAL A 27 -8.34 -8.44 -10.10
N THR A 28 -9.15 -9.38 -10.62
CA THR A 28 -9.69 -9.28 -11.98
C THR A 28 -10.51 -7.99 -12.17
N GLN A 29 -11.34 -7.64 -11.19
CA GLN A 29 -12.20 -6.48 -11.25
C GLN A 29 -11.44 -5.15 -11.10
N LEU A 30 -10.46 -5.09 -10.20
CA LEU A 30 -9.89 -3.82 -9.74
C LEU A 30 -8.49 -3.52 -10.29
N GLN A 31 -7.78 -4.51 -10.83
CA GLN A 31 -6.48 -4.27 -11.47
C GLN A 31 -6.57 -3.22 -12.59
N PRO A 32 -7.58 -3.25 -13.47
CA PRO A 32 -7.76 -2.19 -14.48
C PRO A 32 -8.02 -0.81 -13.87
N VAL A 33 -8.67 -0.74 -12.70
CA VAL A 33 -8.93 0.51 -11.98
C VAL A 33 -7.65 1.17 -11.52
N PHE A 34 -6.71 0.38 -10.96
CA PHE A 34 -5.38 0.87 -10.58
C PHE A 34 -4.60 1.37 -11.80
N ALA A 35 -4.58 0.59 -12.88
CA ALA A 35 -3.91 0.98 -14.12
C ALA A 35 -4.49 2.29 -14.70
N ALA A 36 -5.80 2.44 -14.74
CA ALA A 36 -6.48 3.67 -15.15
C ALA A 36 -6.17 4.84 -14.19
N GLY A 37 -5.90 4.57 -12.92
CA GLY A 37 -5.48 5.55 -11.92
C GLY A 37 -4.02 6.02 -12.06
N GLY A 38 -3.27 5.49 -13.03
CA GLY A 38 -1.90 5.90 -13.33
C GLY A 38 -0.84 5.26 -12.43
N VAL A 39 -1.12 4.08 -11.88
CA VAL A 39 -0.17 3.28 -11.09
C VAL A 39 -0.14 1.84 -11.62
N PRO A 40 0.89 1.04 -11.33
CA PRO A 40 0.89 -0.38 -11.70
C PRO A 40 -0.38 -1.08 -11.22
N GLY A 41 -1.09 -1.76 -12.13
CA GLY A 41 -2.35 -2.44 -11.81
C GLY A 41 -2.20 -3.49 -10.70
N GLN A 42 -1.02 -4.11 -10.63
CA GLN A 42 -0.67 -5.09 -9.63
C GLN A 42 -0.70 -4.55 -8.17
N LEU A 43 -0.68 -3.23 -7.98
CA LEU A 43 -0.86 -2.63 -6.65
C LEU A 43 -2.21 -2.94 -6.01
N VAL A 44 -3.17 -3.46 -6.75
CA VAL A 44 -4.41 -4.04 -6.21
C VAL A 44 -4.14 -5.09 -5.13
N TRP A 45 -3.00 -5.79 -5.18
CA TRP A 45 -2.59 -6.76 -4.18
C TRP A 45 -2.29 -6.15 -2.79
N LEU A 46 -2.22 -4.83 -2.69
CA LEU A 46 -2.22 -4.13 -1.41
C LEU A 46 -3.39 -4.57 -0.51
N ALA A 47 -4.53 -4.89 -1.10
CA ALA A 47 -5.70 -5.39 -0.38
C ALA A 47 -5.45 -6.71 0.38
N GLU A 48 -4.50 -7.55 -0.03
CA GLU A 48 -4.12 -8.74 0.75
C GLU A 48 -3.54 -8.33 2.11
N VAL A 49 -2.68 -7.33 2.14
CA VAL A 49 -2.04 -6.84 3.36
C VAL A 49 -3.01 -6.04 4.22
N GLU A 50 -3.82 -5.20 3.61
CA GLU A 50 -4.72 -4.29 4.31
C GLU A 50 -5.94 -4.99 4.93
N SER A 51 -6.56 -5.92 4.21
CA SER A 51 -7.86 -6.46 4.59
C SER A 51 -8.04 -7.95 4.30
N THR A 52 -7.03 -8.62 3.75
CA THR A 52 -7.17 -9.97 3.19
C THR A 52 -8.35 -10.04 2.19
N PHE A 53 -8.49 -9.01 1.35
CA PHE A 53 -9.57 -8.83 0.39
C PHE A 53 -10.98 -8.85 1.01
N ASN A 54 -11.13 -8.32 2.22
CA ASN A 54 -12.43 -8.13 2.86
C ASN A 54 -12.94 -6.69 2.64
N PRO A 55 -13.97 -6.47 1.79
CA PRO A 55 -14.47 -5.12 1.51
C PRO A 55 -15.17 -4.46 2.72
N ARG A 56 -15.51 -5.25 3.76
CA ARG A 56 -16.16 -4.77 4.99
C ARG A 56 -15.20 -4.69 6.17
N ALA A 57 -13.89 -4.86 5.94
CA ALA A 57 -12.89 -4.81 7.01
C ALA A 57 -12.93 -3.46 7.73
N ARG A 58 -12.75 -3.51 9.05
CA ARG A 58 -12.65 -2.34 9.94
C ARG A 58 -11.46 -2.50 10.85
N SER A 59 -10.67 -1.45 11.00
CA SER A 59 -9.62 -1.41 12.02
C SER A 59 -10.12 -0.69 13.28
N PRO A 60 -9.52 -0.95 14.44
CA PRO A 60 -9.80 -0.20 15.67
C PRO A 60 -9.58 1.30 15.53
N ALA A 61 -8.65 1.72 14.67
CA ALA A 61 -8.35 3.12 14.40
C ALA A 61 -9.34 3.81 13.43
N GLY A 62 -10.30 3.07 12.87
CA GLY A 62 -11.34 3.62 11.99
C GLY A 62 -11.07 3.47 10.49
N ALA A 63 -10.01 2.79 10.08
CA ALA A 63 -9.81 2.44 8.68
C ALA A 63 -10.87 1.46 8.19
N ARG A 64 -11.26 1.54 6.91
CA ARG A 64 -12.30 0.71 6.32
C ARG A 64 -12.01 0.24 4.91
N GLY A 65 -12.59 -0.92 4.57
CA GLY A 65 -12.68 -1.47 3.22
C GLY A 65 -11.43 -2.23 2.79
N LEU A 66 -11.39 -2.59 1.51
CA LEU A 66 -10.30 -3.38 0.90
C LEU A 66 -8.92 -2.76 1.14
N PHE A 67 -8.82 -1.43 1.06
CA PHE A 67 -7.57 -0.68 1.08
C PHE A 67 -7.36 0.09 2.39
N GLN A 68 -8.21 -0.15 3.40
CA GLN A 68 -8.09 0.42 4.76
C GLN A 68 -7.87 1.93 4.78
N LEU A 69 -8.75 2.66 4.08
CA LEU A 69 -8.71 4.12 4.06
C LEU A 69 -9.23 4.70 5.37
N MET A 70 -8.45 5.62 5.96
CA MET A 70 -8.88 6.40 7.12
C MET A 70 -9.95 7.41 6.74
N PRO A 71 -10.86 7.81 7.65
CA PRO A 71 -11.97 8.71 7.33
C PRO A 71 -11.52 10.05 6.74
N ALA A 72 -10.50 10.68 7.32
CA ALA A 72 -9.99 11.97 6.83
C ALA A 72 -9.44 11.84 5.41
N THR A 73 -8.58 10.85 5.18
CA THR A 73 -8.00 10.56 3.87
C THR A 73 -9.08 10.25 2.83
N ALA A 74 -10.07 9.45 3.18
CA ALA A 74 -11.18 9.12 2.28
C ALA A 74 -11.95 10.37 1.83
N ARG A 75 -12.26 11.28 2.76
CA ARG A 75 -12.91 12.57 2.44
C ARG A 75 -12.07 13.45 1.54
N GLU A 76 -10.77 13.55 1.80
CA GLU A 76 -9.82 14.30 0.94
C GLU A 76 -9.76 13.71 -0.49
N LEU A 77 -9.95 12.40 -0.61
CA LEU A 77 -10.01 11.70 -1.90
C LEU A 77 -11.40 11.75 -2.55
N GLY A 78 -12.39 12.38 -1.92
CA GLY A 78 -13.74 12.56 -2.46
C GLY A 78 -14.74 11.46 -2.13
N LEU A 79 -14.43 10.57 -1.16
CA LEU A 79 -15.36 9.53 -0.71
C LEU A 79 -16.24 10.01 0.44
N SER A 80 -17.52 9.61 0.42
CA SER A 80 -18.39 9.70 1.59
C SER A 80 -17.93 8.71 2.67
N THR A 81 -17.93 9.15 3.92
CA THR A 81 -17.62 8.32 5.09
C THR A 81 -18.82 8.14 6.03
N THR A 82 -19.98 8.65 5.61
CA THR A 82 -21.27 8.45 6.25
C THR A 82 -22.11 7.42 5.46
N LEU A 83 -23.38 7.23 5.80
CA LEU A 83 -24.22 6.23 5.12
C LEU A 83 -24.68 6.70 3.72
N PRO A 84 -24.33 5.96 2.64
CA PRO A 84 -23.43 4.81 2.60
C PRO A 84 -21.95 5.21 2.73
N ASP A 85 -21.19 4.41 3.48
CA ASP A 85 -19.73 4.60 3.58
C ASP A 85 -19.05 4.03 2.33
N GLU A 86 -18.60 4.91 1.43
CA GLU A 86 -18.06 4.55 0.12
C GLU A 86 -16.68 3.84 0.19
N ARG A 87 -16.05 3.82 1.37
CA ARG A 87 -14.82 3.03 1.58
C ARG A 87 -15.08 1.53 1.50
N THR A 88 -16.34 1.09 1.66
CA THR A 88 -16.75 -0.31 1.51
C THR A 88 -17.14 -0.67 0.08
N ASP A 89 -17.26 0.30 -0.81
CA ASP A 89 -17.45 0.08 -2.24
C ASP A 89 -16.10 -0.28 -2.88
N PRO A 90 -15.94 -1.48 -3.46
CA PRO A 90 -14.66 -1.92 -4.02
C PRO A 90 -14.13 -1.02 -5.11
N GLN A 91 -14.98 -0.57 -6.02
CA GLN A 91 -14.61 0.28 -7.16
C GLN A 91 -14.15 1.66 -6.70
N LYS A 92 -14.95 2.31 -5.87
CA LYS A 92 -14.66 3.66 -5.36
C LYS A 92 -13.42 3.68 -4.48
N SER A 93 -13.28 2.69 -3.59
CA SER A 93 -12.10 2.59 -2.74
C SER A 93 -10.83 2.28 -3.53
N ALA A 94 -10.91 1.48 -4.60
CA ALA A 94 -9.79 1.24 -5.50
C ALA A 94 -9.35 2.49 -6.26
N GLN A 95 -10.28 3.28 -6.78
CA GLN A 95 -9.99 4.58 -7.41
C GLN A 95 -9.29 5.53 -6.45
N ALA A 96 -9.79 5.64 -5.23
CA ALA A 96 -9.19 6.47 -4.18
C ALA A 96 -7.78 5.98 -3.78
N ALA A 97 -7.60 4.68 -3.58
CA ALA A 97 -6.30 4.10 -3.26
C ALA A 97 -5.27 4.33 -4.38
N ALA A 98 -5.66 4.14 -5.65
CA ALA A 98 -4.80 4.40 -6.79
C ALA A 98 -4.39 5.88 -6.87
N LYS A 99 -5.33 6.80 -6.68
CA LYS A 99 -5.08 8.25 -6.64
C LYS A 99 -4.10 8.62 -5.52
N MET A 100 -4.30 8.05 -4.34
CA MET A 100 -3.41 8.27 -3.18
C MET A 100 -2.00 7.75 -3.48
N LEU A 101 -1.85 6.52 -3.95
CA LEU A 101 -0.56 5.91 -4.28
C LEU A 101 0.18 6.69 -5.37
N ARG A 102 -0.53 7.16 -6.42
CA ARG A 102 0.07 8.00 -7.45
C ARG A 102 0.64 9.30 -6.86
N GLY A 103 -0.11 9.97 -6.00
CA GLY A 103 0.33 11.19 -5.33
C GLY A 103 1.54 10.96 -4.42
N LEU A 104 1.53 9.88 -3.66
CA LEU A 104 2.64 9.52 -2.77
C LEU A 104 3.89 9.15 -3.57
N HIS A 105 3.75 8.39 -4.65
CA HIS A 105 4.89 8.07 -5.52
C HIS A 105 5.44 9.31 -6.22
N ALA A 106 4.59 10.20 -6.71
CA ALA A 106 5.03 11.47 -7.28
C ALA A 106 5.81 12.34 -6.27
N ARG A 107 5.38 12.31 -5.00
CA ARG A 107 6.03 13.08 -3.92
C ARG A 107 7.39 12.53 -3.51
N PHE A 108 7.51 11.21 -3.36
CA PHE A 108 8.71 10.58 -2.80
C PHE A 108 9.65 10.00 -3.86
N GLY A 109 9.18 9.81 -5.10
CA GLY A 109 9.98 9.24 -6.20
C GLY A 109 10.41 7.78 -6.01
N ASP A 110 9.89 7.12 -4.98
CA ASP A 110 10.32 5.80 -4.54
C ASP A 110 9.14 5.01 -3.98
N TRP A 111 8.91 3.78 -4.47
CA TRP A 111 7.77 2.98 -4.03
C TRP A 111 7.86 2.55 -2.56
N PRO A 112 9.00 2.09 -2.03
CA PRO A 112 9.11 1.80 -0.61
C PRO A 112 8.73 2.99 0.28
N LEU A 113 9.14 4.21 -0.05
CA LEU A 113 8.75 5.42 0.66
C LEU A 113 7.27 5.75 0.49
N ALA A 114 6.72 5.59 -0.72
CA ALA A 114 5.30 5.79 -0.98
C ALA A 114 4.43 4.83 -0.15
N LEU A 115 4.83 3.55 -0.05
CA LEU A 115 4.14 2.55 0.77
C LEU A 115 4.28 2.85 2.27
N ALA A 116 5.45 3.30 2.72
CA ALA A 116 5.63 3.77 4.09
C ALA A 116 4.70 4.94 4.41
N ALA A 117 4.57 5.90 3.48
CA ALA A 117 3.68 7.04 3.62
C ALA A 117 2.19 6.67 3.55
N TYR A 118 1.82 5.66 2.78
CA TYR A 118 0.47 5.11 2.77
C TYR A 118 0.07 4.58 4.16
N ASN A 119 0.97 3.86 4.83
CA ASN A 119 0.74 3.29 6.15
C ASN A 119 0.89 4.30 7.30
N ALA A 120 1.98 5.08 7.32
CA ALA A 120 2.34 5.95 8.45
C ALA A 120 1.96 7.43 8.26
N GLY A 121 1.50 7.81 7.07
CA GLY A 121 1.24 9.19 6.69
C GLY A 121 2.46 9.90 6.06
N PRO A 122 2.23 10.71 5.01
CA PRO A 122 3.32 11.37 4.27
C PRO A 122 4.10 12.38 5.12
N GLY A 123 3.43 13.07 6.04
CA GLY A 123 4.08 14.03 6.93
C GLY A 123 5.11 13.38 7.84
N ARG A 124 4.80 12.21 8.40
CA ARG A 124 5.73 11.45 9.24
C ARG A 124 6.95 11.01 8.46
N VAL A 125 6.74 10.40 7.30
CA VAL A 125 7.83 9.93 6.44
C VAL A 125 8.73 11.09 6.04
N GLN A 126 8.16 12.22 5.61
CA GLN A 126 8.93 13.41 5.23
C GLN A 126 9.76 13.97 6.39
N ARG A 127 9.18 14.11 7.59
CA ARG A 127 9.92 14.57 8.77
C ARG A 127 11.06 13.63 9.12
N THR A 128 10.83 12.33 9.07
CA THR A 128 11.86 11.32 9.37
C THR A 128 13.02 11.40 8.38
N LEU A 129 12.73 11.51 7.08
CA LEU A 129 13.76 11.69 6.04
C LEU A 129 14.61 12.94 6.30
N THR A 130 13.94 14.06 6.62
CA THR A 130 14.63 15.33 6.90
C THR A 130 15.51 15.26 8.15
N GLN A 131 14.97 14.73 9.26
CA GLN A 131 15.70 14.61 10.52
C GLN A 131 16.95 13.73 10.40
N HIS A 132 16.87 12.66 9.62
CA HIS A 132 17.96 11.71 9.44
C HIS A 132 18.81 12.01 8.21
N ARG A 133 18.54 13.10 7.45
CA ARG A 133 19.19 13.43 6.17
C ARG A 133 19.21 12.25 5.19
N ALA A 134 18.16 11.44 5.24
CA ALA A 134 18.03 10.22 4.48
C ALA A 134 17.24 10.44 3.17
N LYS A 135 17.43 9.54 2.21
CA LYS A 135 16.78 9.61 0.89
C LYS A 135 16.01 8.33 0.53
N SER A 136 16.09 7.30 1.38
CA SER A 136 15.49 5.99 1.08
C SER A 136 14.81 5.39 2.29
N PHE A 137 13.88 4.45 2.03
CA PHE A 137 13.22 3.70 3.09
C PHE A 137 14.21 2.89 3.94
N ALA A 138 15.21 2.25 3.33
CA ALA A 138 16.18 1.44 4.06
C ALA A 138 16.95 2.25 5.12
N GLU A 139 17.24 3.51 4.83
CA GLU A 139 17.96 4.39 5.76
C GLU A 139 17.11 4.81 6.97
N ILE A 140 15.78 4.86 6.83
CA ILE A 140 14.88 5.31 7.91
C ILE A 140 14.05 4.18 8.53
N ALA A 141 14.09 2.98 7.96
CA ALA A 141 13.25 1.86 8.43
C ALA A 141 13.36 1.61 9.94
N HIS A 142 14.58 1.70 10.49
CA HIS A 142 14.87 1.43 11.91
C HIS A 142 14.28 2.47 12.88
N VAL A 143 13.94 3.68 12.40
CA VAL A 143 13.35 4.76 13.20
C VAL A 143 11.87 4.97 12.92
N LEU A 144 11.31 4.31 11.92
CA LEU A 144 9.88 4.29 11.66
C LEU A 144 9.15 3.39 12.69
N PRO A 145 7.84 3.61 12.92
CA PRO A 145 7.04 2.70 13.75
C PRO A 145 7.20 1.24 13.30
N LEU A 146 7.21 0.31 14.26
CA LEU A 146 7.36 -1.12 13.96
C LEU A 146 6.36 -1.61 12.92
N GLU A 147 5.11 -1.16 13.01
CA GLU A 147 4.06 -1.47 12.03
C GLU A 147 4.51 -1.12 10.61
N THR A 148 4.97 0.11 10.39
CA THR A 148 5.41 0.59 9.06
C THR A 148 6.67 -0.13 8.57
N ARG A 149 7.60 -0.39 9.50
CA ARG A 149 8.84 -1.13 9.19
C ARG A 149 8.56 -2.54 8.68
N LEU A 150 7.52 -3.20 9.20
CA LEU A 150 7.12 -4.54 8.78
C LEU A 150 6.16 -4.51 7.57
N TYR A 151 5.37 -3.46 7.43
CA TYR A 151 4.39 -3.28 6.38
C TYR A 151 5.03 -3.22 4.99
N VAL A 152 6.02 -2.35 4.81
CA VAL A 152 6.64 -2.12 3.50
C VAL A 152 7.25 -3.40 2.90
N PRO A 153 8.13 -4.14 3.60
CA PRO A 153 8.66 -5.39 3.04
C PRO A 153 7.59 -6.43 2.77
N LYS A 154 6.54 -6.49 3.60
CA LYS A 154 5.42 -7.41 3.38
C LYS A 154 4.65 -7.08 2.10
N VAL A 155 4.32 -5.81 1.85
CA VAL A 155 3.64 -5.39 0.61
C VAL A 155 4.50 -5.71 -0.61
N LEU A 156 5.79 -5.34 -0.59
CA LEU A 156 6.72 -5.63 -1.70
C LEU A 156 6.83 -7.13 -1.98
N ALA A 157 6.85 -7.95 -0.95
CA ALA A 157 6.88 -9.41 -1.09
C ALA A 157 5.57 -9.97 -1.66
N VAL A 158 4.42 -9.46 -1.23
CA VAL A 158 3.11 -9.82 -1.80
C VAL A 158 3.08 -9.50 -3.29
N LEU A 159 3.48 -8.30 -3.69
CA LEU A 159 3.53 -7.92 -5.10
C LEU A 159 4.39 -8.86 -5.94
N ARG A 160 5.58 -9.20 -5.45
CA ARG A 160 6.48 -10.14 -6.14
C ARG A 160 5.87 -11.55 -6.23
N VAL A 161 5.41 -12.10 -5.12
CA VAL A 161 4.93 -13.50 -5.06
C VAL A 161 3.60 -13.68 -5.79
N ARG A 162 2.68 -12.70 -5.67
CA ARG A 162 1.34 -12.81 -6.24
C ARG A 162 1.27 -12.42 -7.72
N SER A 163 2.08 -11.45 -8.16
CA SER A 163 1.97 -10.87 -9.50
C SER A 163 3.29 -10.79 -10.28
N GLY A 164 4.40 -11.15 -9.68
CA GLY A 164 5.72 -11.00 -10.30
C GLY A 164 6.24 -9.55 -10.35
N LEU A 165 5.49 -8.58 -9.82
CA LEU A 165 5.92 -7.19 -9.82
C LEU A 165 7.03 -6.96 -8.77
N VAL A 166 8.18 -6.52 -9.24
CA VAL A 166 9.29 -6.08 -8.38
C VAL A 166 9.38 -4.56 -8.50
N LEU A 167 9.02 -3.87 -7.44
CA LEU A 167 9.17 -2.42 -7.36
C LEU A 167 10.61 -2.11 -6.92
N ALA A 168 11.41 -1.62 -7.87
CA ALA A 168 12.75 -1.15 -7.56
C ALA A 168 12.68 0.11 -6.71
N GLY A 169 13.65 0.28 -5.80
CA GLY A 169 13.93 1.57 -5.17
C GLY A 169 14.30 2.62 -6.23
N PRO A 170 14.72 3.89 -5.84
CA PRO A 170 14.92 4.98 -6.76
C PRO A 170 15.71 4.52 -7.97
N GLY A 171 15.06 4.59 -9.12
CA GLY A 171 15.54 4.00 -10.34
C GLY A 171 16.91 4.55 -10.74
N LYS A 172 17.78 3.66 -11.16
CA LYS A 172 18.73 4.06 -12.19
C LYS A 172 17.88 4.25 -13.45
N SER A 173 17.66 5.51 -13.82
CA SER A 173 17.28 5.90 -15.18
C SER A 173 18.27 5.33 -16.18
#